data_3da46977c037a4d29191206b64f9ef11
#
_entry.id   3da46977c037a4d29191206b64f9ef11
#
_cell.length_a   1.000
_cell.length_b   1.000
_cell.length_c   1.000
_cell.angle_alpha   90.00
_cell.angle_beta   90.00
_cell.angle_gamma   90.00
#
_symmetry.space_group_name_H-M   'P 1'
#
loop_
_entity.id
_entity.type
_entity.pdbx_description
1 polymer ?
#
loop_
_entity_poly.entity_id
_entity_poly.type
_entity_poly.pdbx_seq_one_letter_code
_entity_poly.pdbx_strand_id
1 'polypeptide(L)'
;MAGVIRSDWRTEVAAKTLLTREQIRTLKSSPQMREIGLTPEAARDYIVADYESYLPVAPGIVLIKAPGHTPGHQMVYVRLDSGREYLFIGDVAWTLAGVTETKLKPPATMQRINEYAPAIMHELRWVKEVMDREKLIVIPSHDDTLLQDLAAKNVIGENFTLR
;
A
#
# COMPACT_ATOMS: atom_id res chain seq x y z
N MET A 1 -8.04 -7.41 -12.17
CA MET A 1 -7.85 -6.18 -13.00
C MET A 1 -7.20 -5.16 -12.09
N ALA A 2 -5.94 -4.81 -12.34
CA ALA A 2 -5.31 -3.71 -11.63
C ALA A 2 -6.13 -2.45 -11.93
N GLY A 3 -6.72 -1.85 -10.91
CA GLY A 3 -7.45 -0.61 -11.05
C GLY A 3 -6.52 0.45 -11.59
N VAL A 4 -6.68 0.80 -12.84
CA VAL A 4 -6.00 1.95 -13.45
C VAL A 4 -6.49 3.16 -12.67
N ILE A 5 -5.66 3.67 -11.77
CA ILE A 5 -5.88 4.99 -11.19
C ILE A 5 -5.82 5.94 -12.38
N ARG A 6 -6.99 6.44 -12.82
CA ARG A 6 -7.05 7.36 -13.95
C ARG A 6 -6.17 8.57 -13.66
N SER A 7 -5.39 8.98 -14.65
CA SER A 7 -4.44 10.10 -14.52
C SER A 7 -5.09 11.46 -14.23
N ASP A 8 -6.39 11.55 -14.40
CA ASP A 8 -7.23 12.73 -14.27
C ASP A 8 -7.44 13.21 -12.82
N TRP A 9 -7.51 12.29 -11.83
CA TRP A 9 -7.71 12.69 -10.42
C TRP A 9 -6.56 13.57 -9.87
N ARG A 10 -5.33 13.39 -10.38
CA ARG A 10 -4.15 14.17 -9.98
C ARG A 10 -4.25 15.63 -10.41
N THR A 11 -4.88 15.87 -11.56
CA THR A 11 -5.10 17.23 -12.08
C THR A 11 -6.24 17.92 -11.34
N GLU A 12 -7.29 17.18 -10.98
CA GLU A 12 -8.45 17.75 -10.31
C GLU A 12 -8.19 18.14 -8.84
N VAL A 13 -7.37 17.35 -8.13
CA VAL A 13 -7.12 17.57 -6.68
C VAL A 13 -5.72 18.13 -6.38
N ALA A 14 -4.92 18.43 -7.39
CA ALA A 14 -3.52 18.87 -7.26
C ALA A 14 -2.68 17.97 -6.31
N ALA A 15 -3.01 16.69 -6.25
CA ALA A 15 -2.38 15.75 -5.35
C ALA A 15 -0.94 15.46 -5.77
N LYS A 16 -0.04 15.46 -4.79
CA LYS A 16 1.38 15.10 -4.99
C LYS A 16 1.59 13.64 -4.61
N THR A 17 2.42 12.94 -5.39
CA THR A 17 2.79 11.56 -5.09
C THR A 17 4.03 11.52 -4.21
N LEU A 18 3.93 10.83 -3.05
CA LEU A 18 5.09 10.57 -2.20
C LEU A 18 5.67 9.19 -2.55
N LEU A 19 6.97 9.16 -2.81
CA LEU A 19 7.71 7.92 -3.05
C LEU A 19 8.97 7.87 -2.19
N THR A 20 9.34 6.67 -1.75
CA THR A 20 10.65 6.49 -1.11
C THR A 20 11.77 6.63 -2.14
N ARG A 21 12.98 6.96 -1.66
CA ARG A 21 14.17 7.04 -2.50
C ARG A 21 14.47 5.70 -3.19
N GLU A 22 14.24 4.61 -2.48
CA GLU A 22 14.38 3.25 -2.98
C GLU A 22 13.40 2.97 -4.12
N GLN A 23 12.13 3.40 -3.99
CA GLN A 23 11.14 3.25 -5.05
C GLN A 23 11.53 4.05 -6.30
N ILE A 24 12.02 5.28 -6.13
CA ILE A 24 12.51 6.09 -7.26
C ILE A 24 13.67 5.41 -7.99
N ARG A 25 14.60 4.78 -7.25
CA ARG A 25 15.69 3.99 -7.85
C ARG A 25 15.16 2.80 -8.63
N THR A 26 14.19 2.07 -8.08
CA THR A 26 13.53 0.93 -8.73
C THR A 26 12.82 1.37 -10.02
N LEU A 27 12.09 2.50 -10.01
CA LEU A 27 11.45 3.06 -11.20
C LEU A 27 12.44 3.33 -12.33
N LYS A 28 13.62 3.84 -12.00
CA LYS A 28 14.67 4.15 -12.99
C LYS A 28 15.30 2.91 -13.60
N SER A 29 15.35 1.80 -12.87
CA SER A 29 16.05 0.57 -13.30
C SER A 29 15.13 -0.50 -13.90
N SER A 30 13.82 -0.43 -13.68
CA SER A 30 12.86 -1.46 -14.11
C SER A 30 12.14 -1.09 -15.41
N PRO A 31 12.30 -1.88 -16.50
CA PRO A 31 11.52 -1.68 -17.72
C PRO A 31 10.01 -1.79 -17.51
N GLN A 32 9.57 -2.70 -16.64
CA GLN A 32 8.16 -2.93 -16.33
C GLN A 32 7.47 -1.70 -15.71
N MET A 33 8.21 -0.93 -14.91
CA MET A 33 7.67 0.30 -14.31
C MET A 33 7.39 1.39 -15.36
N ARG A 34 8.10 1.37 -16.48
CA ARG A 34 7.86 2.29 -17.60
C ARG A 34 6.56 1.97 -18.33
N GLU A 35 6.21 0.68 -18.45
CA GLU A 35 4.98 0.22 -19.10
C GLU A 35 3.72 0.67 -18.34
N ILE A 36 3.79 0.81 -17.01
CA ILE A 36 2.67 1.30 -16.17
C ILE A 36 2.65 2.82 -16.01
N GLY A 37 3.44 3.55 -16.82
CA GLY A 37 3.44 5.02 -16.85
C GLY A 37 4.22 5.71 -15.73
N LEU A 38 4.95 4.97 -14.91
CA LEU A 38 5.82 5.52 -13.89
C LEU A 38 7.21 5.79 -14.49
N THR A 39 7.31 6.86 -15.28
CA THR A 39 8.56 7.23 -15.95
C THR A 39 9.49 8.04 -15.04
N PRO A 40 10.81 8.06 -15.34
CA PRO A 40 11.75 8.95 -14.63
C PRO A 40 11.39 10.43 -14.74
N GLU A 41 10.74 10.83 -15.83
CA GLU A 41 10.27 12.20 -16.06
C GLU A 41 9.11 12.53 -15.10
N ALA A 42 8.12 11.65 -14.96
CA ALA A 42 7.03 11.79 -14.01
C ALA A 42 7.53 11.84 -12.55
N ALA A 43 8.67 11.21 -12.28
CA ALA A 43 9.26 11.22 -10.94
C ALA A 43 9.79 12.60 -10.49
N ARG A 44 9.90 13.58 -11.41
CA ARG A 44 10.33 14.96 -11.05
C ARG A 44 9.32 15.67 -10.18
N ASP A 45 8.04 15.30 -10.30
CA ASP A 45 6.94 15.91 -9.55
C ASP A 45 6.64 15.17 -8.24
N TYR A 46 7.41 14.11 -7.94
CA TYR A 46 7.20 13.32 -6.73
C TYR A 46 7.93 13.94 -5.53
N ILE A 47 7.27 13.88 -4.39
CA ILE A 47 7.89 14.23 -3.12
C ILE A 47 8.65 13.00 -2.64
N VAL A 48 9.95 13.15 -2.38
CA VAL A 48 10.77 12.07 -1.82
C VAL A 48 10.46 11.92 -0.34
N ALA A 49 9.87 10.81 0.04
CA ALA A 49 9.67 10.41 1.42
C ALA A 49 10.90 9.60 1.89
N ASP A 50 11.80 10.25 2.62
CA ASP A 50 13.03 9.63 3.15
C ASP A 50 12.90 9.49 4.67
N TYR A 51 12.70 8.27 5.15
CA TYR A 51 12.48 7.98 6.57
C TYR A 51 12.90 6.53 6.88
N GLU A 52 13.16 6.24 8.16
CA GLU A 52 13.64 4.91 8.57
C GLU A 52 12.49 3.90 8.73
N SER A 53 11.50 4.19 9.55
CA SER A 53 10.42 3.25 9.90
C SER A 53 9.04 3.77 9.56
N TYR A 54 8.71 5.00 9.97
CA TYR A 54 7.40 5.62 9.73
C TYR A 54 7.53 7.13 9.54
N LEU A 55 6.56 7.71 8.82
CA LEU A 55 6.49 9.13 8.52
C LEU A 55 5.04 9.61 8.67
N PRO A 56 4.70 10.43 9.67
CA PRO A 56 3.43 11.16 9.69
C PRO A 56 3.41 12.16 8.53
N VAL A 57 2.37 12.11 7.70
CA VAL A 57 2.22 13.01 6.52
C VAL A 57 1.06 13.98 6.66
N ALA A 58 0.07 13.64 7.49
CA ALA A 58 -1.05 14.49 7.84
C ALA A 58 -1.64 14.03 9.19
N PRO A 59 -2.50 14.84 9.85
CA PRO A 59 -3.25 14.37 11.01
C PRO A 59 -3.99 13.07 10.69
N GLY A 60 -3.72 12.03 11.47
CA GLY A 60 -4.31 10.70 11.29
C GLY A 60 -3.75 9.87 10.13
N ILE A 61 -2.72 10.32 9.39
CA ILE A 61 -2.13 9.57 8.28
C ILE A 61 -0.63 9.36 8.50
N VAL A 62 -0.21 8.10 8.51
CA VAL A 62 1.19 7.70 8.70
C VAL A 62 1.61 6.71 7.61
N LEU A 63 2.73 6.99 6.95
CA LEU A 63 3.41 6.02 6.10
C LEU A 63 4.30 5.12 6.94
N ILE A 64 4.30 3.83 6.64
CA ILE A 64 5.08 2.81 7.35
C ILE A 64 5.92 2.06 6.33
N LYS A 65 7.22 1.99 6.54
CA LYS A 65 8.15 1.31 5.64
C LYS A 65 7.93 -0.20 5.66
N ALA A 66 7.80 -0.81 4.47
CA ALA A 66 7.53 -2.24 4.30
C ALA A 66 8.25 -2.78 3.05
N PRO A 67 9.59 -2.89 3.05
CA PRO A 67 10.40 -3.10 1.85
C PRO A 67 10.38 -4.53 1.28
N GLY A 68 9.48 -5.41 1.71
CA GLY A 68 9.44 -6.81 1.31
C GLY A 68 8.96 -7.04 -0.13
N HIS A 69 7.88 -6.37 -0.55
CA HIS A 69 7.34 -6.48 -1.91
C HIS A 69 8.22 -5.78 -2.94
N THR A 70 8.56 -4.54 -2.69
CA THR A 70 9.62 -3.79 -3.39
C THR A 70 10.47 -3.06 -2.37
N PRO A 71 11.72 -2.67 -2.69
CA PRO A 71 12.57 -1.95 -1.74
C PRO A 71 11.97 -0.63 -1.22
N GLY A 72 11.05 -0.05 -1.97
CA GLY A 72 10.37 1.20 -1.61
C GLY A 72 8.91 1.05 -1.21
N HIS A 73 8.42 -0.18 -1.02
CA HIS A 73 7.03 -0.42 -0.63
C HIS A 73 6.71 0.19 0.75
N GLN A 74 5.47 0.68 0.88
CA GLN A 74 4.97 1.34 2.08
C GLN A 74 3.57 0.83 2.41
N MET A 75 3.28 0.69 3.68
CA MET A 75 1.90 0.60 4.20
C MET A 75 1.41 1.99 4.58
N VAL A 76 0.10 2.19 4.61
CA VAL A 76 -0.51 3.45 5.02
C VAL A 76 -1.47 3.20 6.17
N TYR A 77 -1.17 3.78 7.34
CA TYR A 77 -2.10 3.82 8.45
C TYR A 77 -2.97 5.07 8.35
N VAL A 78 -4.28 4.90 8.57
CA VAL A 78 -5.25 6.00 8.56
C VAL A 78 -6.16 5.90 9.78
N ARG A 79 -6.21 6.98 10.56
CA ARG A 79 -7.17 7.17 11.64
C ARG A 79 -8.15 8.28 11.28
N LEU A 80 -9.43 7.97 11.28
CA LEU A 80 -10.49 8.94 11.05
C LEU A 80 -10.92 9.63 12.36
N ASP A 81 -11.54 10.80 12.24
CA ASP A 81 -12.11 11.52 13.39
C ASP A 81 -13.18 10.69 14.13
N SER A 82 -13.83 9.75 13.44
CA SER A 82 -14.74 8.78 14.05
C SER A 82 -14.08 7.79 15.01
N GLY A 83 -12.74 7.79 15.08
CA GLY A 83 -11.94 6.82 15.83
C GLY A 83 -11.71 5.50 15.11
N ARG A 84 -12.25 5.31 13.89
CA ARG A 84 -11.91 4.13 13.06
C ARG A 84 -10.49 4.19 12.57
N GLU A 85 -9.83 3.05 12.61
CA GLU A 85 -8.42 2.92 12.21
C GLU A 85 -8.26 1.86 11.12
N TYR A 86 -7.52 2.21 10.08
CA TYR A 86 -7.28 1.36 8.91
C TYR A 86 -5.78 1.19 8.70
N LEU A 87 -5.40 0.02 8.22
CA LEU A 87 -4.04 -0.25 7.75
C LEU A 87 -4.09 -0.80 6.33
N PHE A 88 -3.76 0.05 5.36
CA PHE A 88 -3.60 -0.35 3.96
C PHE A 88 -2.22 -0.96 3.80
N ILE A 89 -2.16 -2.26 3.59
CA ILE A 89 -0.90 -3.01 3.58
C ILE A 89 -0.29 -3.20 2.19
N GLY A 90 -0.98 -2.71 1.15
CA GLY A 90 -0.52 -2.89 -0.23
C GLY A 90 -0.31 -4.38 -0.55
N ASP A 91 0.85 -4.66 -1.13
CA ASP A 91 1.23 -6.00 -1.57
C ASP A 91 2.04 -6.82 -0.55
N VAL A 92 2.01 -6.46 0.73
CA VAL A 92 2.53 -7.35 1.80
C VAL A 92 1.79 -8.69 1.74
N ALA A 93 0.45 -8.64 1.63
CA ALA A 93 -0.37 -9.79 1.28
C ALA A 93 -1.39 -9.40 0.20
N TRP A 94 -1.82 -10.34 -0.63
CA TRP A 94 -2.88 -10.09 -1.61
C TRP A 94 -4.27 -10.10 -1.00
N THR A 95 -4.47 -10.94 0.01
CA THR A 95 -5.75 -11.11 0.70
C THR A 95 -5.56 -11.11 2.22
N LEU A 96 -6.64 -10.85 2.94
CA LEU A 96 -6.65 -10.90 4.40
C LEU A 96 -6.29 -12.30 4.93
N ALA A 97 -6.64 -13.36 4.19
CA ALA A 97 -6.23 -14.72 4.52
C ALA A 97 -4.69 -14.88 4.59
N GLY A 98 -3.95 -14.20 3.69
CA GLY A 98 -2.49 -14.18 3.74
C GLY A 98 -1.95 -13.61 5.06
N VAL A 99 -2.61 -12.61 5.63
CA VAL A 99 -2.25 -12.02 6.93
C VAL A 99 -2.63 -12.96 8.08
N THR A 100 -3.89 -13.41 8.13
CA THR A 100 -4.42 -14.23 9.24
C THR A 100 -3.69 -15.56 9.36
N GLU A 101 -3.34 -16.17 8.23
CA GLU A 101 -2.58 -17.42 8.16
C GLU A 101 -1.05 -17.21 8.22
N THR A 102 -0.59 -15.96 8.20
CA THR A 102 0.85 -15.60 8.10
C THR A 102 1.52 -16.35 6.95
N LYS A 103 0.89 -16.30 5.78
CA LYS A 103 1.24 -17.10 4.61
C LYS A 103 1.82 -16.25 3.50
N LEU A 104 3.00 -16.64 3.04
CA LEU A 104 3.63 -16.02 1.86
C LEU A 104 2.84 -16.34 0.59
N LYS A 105 2.98 -15.47 -0.41
CA LYS A 105 2.53 -15.73 -1.77
C LYS A 105 3.24 -16.97 -2.35
N PRO A 106 2.70 -17.60 -3.42
CA PRO A 106 3.35 -18.73 -4.06
C PRO A 106 4.81 -18.41 -4.45
N PRO A 107 5.77 -19.31 -4.20
CA PRO A 107 7.20 -19.04 -4.46
C PRO A 107 7.51 -18.59 -5.89
N ALA A 108 6.84 -19.20 -6.88
CA ALA A 108 7.00 -18.80 -8.29
C ALA A 108 6.57 -17.37 -8.56
N THR A 109 5.53 -16.89 -7.88
CA THR A 109 5.09 -15.50 -7.97
C THR A 109 6.11 -14.56 -7.35
N MET A 110 6.54 -14.86 -6.12
CA MET A 110 7.53 -14.05 -5.41
C MET A 110 8.84 -13.93 -6.21
N GLN A 111 9.29 -15.03 -6.81
CA GLN A 111 10.47 -15.03 -7.66
C GLN A 111 10.28 -14.16 -8.91
N ARG A 112 9.12 -14.25 -9.57
CA ARG A 112 8.82 -13.47 -10.78
C ARG A 112 8.86 -11.96 -10.55
N ILE A 113 8.38 -11.51 -9.40
CA ILE A 113 8.35 -10.08 -9.04
C ILE A 113 9.50 -9.67 -8.12
N ASN A 114 10.43 -10.58 -7.87
CA ASN A 114 11.65 -10.37 -7.08
C ASN A 114 11.36 -9.85 -5.65
N GLU A 115 10.38 -10.46 -4.98
CA GLU A 115 10.05 -10.15 -3.58
C GLU A 115 11.10 -10.72 -2.61
N TYR A 116 11.31 -10.02 -1.51
CA TYR A 116 12.20 -10.49 -0.44
C TYR A 116 11.40 -11.17 0.68
N ALA A 117 11.28 -12.51 0.57
CA ALA A 117 10.46 -13.34 1.45
C ALA A 117 10.70 -13.13 2.96
N PRO A 118 11.95 -13.00 3.47
CA PRO A 118 12.17 -12.76 4.88
C PRO A 118 11.55 -11.46 5.39
N ALA A 119 11.63 -10.37 4.59
CA ALA A 119 11.00 -9.10 4.96
C ALA A 119 9.48 -9.20 4.95
N ILE A 120 8.88 -9.79 3.90
CA ILE A 120 7.42 -10.00 3.84
C ILE A 120 6.95 -10.84 5.04
N MET A 121 7.66 -11.89 5.41
CA MET A 121 7.30 -12.72 6.56
C MET A 121 7.35 -11.91 7.88
N HIS A 122 8.32 -11.02 8.02
CA HIS A 122 8.41 -10.12 9.16
C HIS A 122 7.22 -9.14 9.18
N GLU A 123 6.93 -8.53 8.03
CA GLU A 123 5.81 -7.61 7.84
C GLU A 123 4.46 -8.28 8.12
N LEU A 124 4.23 -9.50 7.61
CA LEU A 124 3.00 -10.28 7.86
C LEU A 124 2.78 -10.54 9.35
N ARG A 125 3.83 -10.94 10.07
CA ARG A 125 3.75 -11.18 11.52
C ARG A 125 3.41 -9.89 12.27
N TRP A 126 4.06 -8.80 11.92
CA TRP A 126 3.79 -7.50 12.51
C TRP A 126 2.36 -7.02 12.23
N VAL A 127 1.90 -7.12 10.97
CA VAL A 127 0.53 -6.74 10.59
C VAL A 127 -0.49 -7.58 11.36
N LYS A 128 -0.28 -8.90 11.44
CA LYS A 128 -1.14 -9.78 12.22
C LYS A 128 -1.18 -9.40 13.69
N GLU A 129 -0.05 -9.14 14.30
CA GLU A 129 0.05 -8.74 15.71
C GLU A 129 -0.73 -7.45 15.99
N VAL A 130 -0.51 -6.40 15.17
CA VAL A 130 -1.22 -5.12 15.37
C VAL A 130 -2.71 -5.24 15.06
N MET A 131 -3.10 -6.03 14.07
CA MET A 131 -4.49 -6.31 13.76
C MET A 131 -5.22 -6.95 14.95
N ASP A 132 -4.61 -7.96 15.56
CA ASP A 132 -5.20 -8.71 16.68
C ASP A 132 -5.28 -7.84 17.95
N ARG A 133 -4.24 -7.04 18.22
CA ARG A 133 -4.12 -6.21 19.42
C ARG A 133 -4.95 -4.94 19.36
N GLU A 134 -4.88 -4.19 18.26
CA GLU A 134 -5.46 -2.85 18.13
C GLU A 134 -6.82 -2.85 17.40
N LYS A 135 -7.28 -4.01 16.93
CA LYS A 135 -8.52 -4.16 16.14
C LYS A 135 -8.57 -3.29 14.90
N LEU A 136 -7.41 -3.10 14.26
CA LEU A 136 -7.28 -2.37 13.00
C LEU A 136 -8.03 -3.07 11.86
N ILE A 137 -8.63 -2.28 10.99
CA ILE A 137 -9.19 -2.77 9.74
C ILE A 137 -8.05 -2.86 8.73
N VAL A 138 -7.56 -4.07 8.49
CA VAL A 138 -6.46 -4.33 7.55
C VAL A 138 -7.01 -4.49 6.14
N ILE A 139 -6.46 -3.74 5.18
CA ILE A 139 -6.89 -3.72 3.78
C ILE A 139 -5.71 -4.07 2.87
N PRO A 140 -5.67 -5.29 2.31
CA PRO A 140 -4.74 -5.68 1.24
C PRO A 140 -5.17 -5.12 -0.12
N SER A 141 -4.25 -5.14 -1.12
CA SER A 141 -4.50 -4.55 -2.44
C SER A 141 -5.41 -5.37 -3.35
N HIS A 142 -5.54 -6.68 -3.14
CA HIS A 142 -6.16 -7.61 -4.10
C HIS A 142 -7.28 -8.46 -3.49
N ASP A 143 -7.96 -7.97 -2.46
CA ASP A 143 -9.04 -8.68 -1.78
C ASP A 143 -10.40 -8.01 -2.08
N ASP A 144 -10.89 -8.22 -3.30
CA ASP A 144 -12.18 -7.68 -3.74
C ASP A 144 -13.34 -8.16 -2.86
N THR A 145 -13.26 -9.40 -2.36
CA THR A 145 -14.28 -9.97 -1.46
C THR A 145 -14.34 -9.21 -0.14
N LEU A 146 -13.18 -8.94 0.45
CA LEU A 146 -13.09 -8.12 1.66
C LEU A 146 -13.65 -6.71 1.44
N LEU A 147 -13.27 -6.07 0.33
CA LEU A 147 -13.73 -4.70 0.03
C LEU A 147 -15.25 -4.65 -0.14
N GLN A 148 -15.86 -5.63 -0.83
CA GLN A 148 -17.31 -5.74 -0.97
C GLN A 148 -18.00 -5.95 0.39
N ASP A 149 -17.46 -6.81 1.26
CA ASP A 149 -17.97 -7.04 2.60
C ASP A 149 -17.90 -5.78 3.47
N LEU A 150 -16.77 -5.06 3.44
CA LEU A 150 -16.60 -3.81 4.18
C LEU A 150 -17.54 -2.71 3.66
N ALA A 151 -17.78 -2.64 2.36
CA ALA A 151 -18.73 -1.70 1.77
C ALA A 151 -20.18 -2.04 2.17
N ALA A 152 -20.58 -3.31 2.07
CA ALA A 152 -21.91 -3.79 2.50
C ALA A 152 -22.19 -3.51 3.98
N LYS A 153 -21.15 -3.52 4.82
CA LYS A 153 -21.23 -3.17 6.25
C LYS A 153 -21.11 -1.66 6.54
N ASN A 154 -21.03 -0.81 5.52
CA ASN A 154 -20.79 0.64 5.65
C ASN A 154 -19.51 0.98 6.45
N VAL A 155 -18.50 0.14 6.37
CA VAL A 155 -17.20 0.37 6.99
C VAL A 155 -16.33 1.24 6.07
N ILE A 156 -16.44 1.04 4.75
CA ILE A 156 -15.86 1.89 3.70
C ILE A 156 -16.97 2.37 2.76
N GLY A 157 -16.74 3.50 2.08
CA GLY A 157 -17.64 4.01 1.05
C GLY A 157 -17.25 3.49 -0.34
N GLU A 158 -18.24 3.31 -1.22
CA GLU A 158 -18.00 2.91 -2.62
C GLU A 158 -17.68 4.09 -3.54
N ASN A 159 -18.07 5.31 -3.14
CA ASN A 159 -17.94 6.51 -3.94
C ASN A 159 -17.20 7.61 -3.19
N PHE A 160 -16.33 8.32 -3.91
CA PHE A 160 -15.69 9.52 -3.41
C PHE A 160 -16.51 10.75 -3.82
N THR A 161 -17.08 11.45 -2.84
CA THR A 161 -17.80 12.71 -3.05
C THR A 161 -17.02 13.84 -2.38
N LEU A 162 -16.47 14.75 -3.19
CA LEU A 162 -15.95 16.02 -2.68
C LEU A 162 -17.16 16.84 -2.17
N ARG A 163 -17.16 17.20 -0.90
CA ARG A 163 -18.11 18.16 -0.32
C ARG A 163 -17.48 19.52 -0.27
#